data_a6e5cbd9f4254088c12bb6fafa6890d4
#
_entry.id   a6e5cbd9f4254088c12bb6fafa6890d4
#
_cell.length_a   1.000
_cell.length_b   1.000
_cell.length_c   1.000
_cell.angle_alpha   90.00
_cell.angle_beta   90.00
_cell.angle_gamma   90.00
#
_symmetry.space_group_name_H-M   'P 1'
#
loop_
_entity.id
_entity.type
_entity.pdbx_description
1 polymer ?
#
loop_
_entity_poly.entity_id
_entity_poly.type
_entity_poly.pdbx_seq_one_letter_code
_entity_poly.pdbx_strand_id
1 'polypeptide(L)'
;MLFRSFSGGWRMRLQLARALMCPSDLLLLDEPTNHLDLDALVWLETWLKKYEGTMIVISHDREFLDAVTDVTLHIDAAKLVRYGGNYSKFEDMRAEQMELQQNAYAKQQDKIAHLQKFIARFKAKASKAKQAQSRVKALDRMEKIAPLLSEADFTFEFKEPANLPNPMLSMTGVSFGYPAPAGSPEGTAPTIIVNKVSKSVLAGQRIGILGANGQGKSTLVKTIARDLQAIGGEITEGKGLNIGYFAQQELDVLRPSDTPLEHMIRLVKDTTAAGKIAGQATREQDLRSFLGTFNFSGDMVKQAVGSMSGGEKARLVLCMMVWQRPNLLLMDEPTNHLDLATREALAMALNEFEGTLMLVSHDRALLRSVCDEFWMVSRGGVEPFDGDLDDYQRYLLDEARRQRDAIKEASSAAAKAERKLQAETVAAATKAKNKPAPTGSLRRKLQDVEARMATLNTEGATLEGHLCQSPPPADFASQSKRLKAVNEELQMLEEQWLELSTELEAAT
;
A
#
# COMPACT_ATOMS: atom_id res chain seq x y z
N MET A 1 2.13 -23.66 -0.49
CA MET A 1 2.75 -23.11 -1.71
C MET A 1 1.93 -22.02 -2.43
N LEU A 2 0.70 -21.74 -2.03
CA LEU A 2 -0.22 -20.80 -2.70
C LEU A 2 0.06 -19.28 -2.46
N PHE A 3 0.75 -18.93 -1.38
CA PHE A 3 0.91 -17.52 -0.98
C PHE A 3 1.98 -16.71 -1.75
N ARG A 4 2.88 -17.38 -2.48
CA ARG A 4 3.93 -16.69 -3.25
C ARG A 4 3.46 -16.12 -4.60
N SER A 5 2.26 -16.48 -5.06
CA SER A 5 1.69 -16.07 -6.34
C SER A 5 0.79 -14.83 -6.25
N PHE A 6 0.52 -14.31 -5.06
CA PHE A 6 -0.30 -13.11 -4.89
C PHE A 6 0.48 -11.82 -5.19
N SER A 7 -0.19 -10.84 -5.81
CA SER A 7 0.34 -9.50 -5.97
C SER A 7 0.62 -8.83 -4.60
N GLY A 8 1.46 -7.78 -4.57
CA GLY A 8 1.80 -7.05 -3.35
C GLY A 8 0.55 -6.60 -2.56
N GLY A 9 -0.44 -6.03 -3.24
CA GLY A 9 -1.69 -5.59 -2.63
C GLY A 9 -2.51 -6.73 -2.02
N TRP A 10 -2.60 -7.90 -2.67
CA TRP A 10 -3.29 -9.06 -2.10
C TRP A 10 -2.58 -9.65 -0.89
N ARG A 11 -1.23 -9.63 -0.86
CA ARG A 11 -0.46 -10.05 0.32
C ARG A 11 -0.72 -9.13 1.50
N MET A 12 -0.72 -7.79 1.26
CA MET A 12 -0.99 -6.80 2.30
C MET A 12 -2.40 -6.95 2.86
N ARG A 13 -3.42 -7.11 2.00
CA ARG A 13 -4.80 -7.38 2.43
C ARG A 13 -4.91 -8.64 3.31
N LEU A 14 -4.20 -9.70 2.95
CA LEU A 14 -4.22 -10.95 3.73
C LEU A 14 -3.54 -10.78 5.09
N GLN A 15 -2.41 -10.06 5.16
CA GLN A 15 -1.72 -9.75 6.41
C GLN A 15 -2.60 -8.88 7.31
N LEU A 16 -3.21 -7.85 6.74
CA LEU A 16 -4.14 -6.98 7.45
C LEU A 16 -5.35 -7.75 7.96
N ALA A 17 -5.99 -8.57 7.13
CA ALA A 17 -7.11 -9.42 7.54
C ALA A 17 -6.72 -10.34 8.71
N ARG A 18 -5.52 -10.92 8.68
CA ARG A 18 -5.01 -11.75 9.77
C ARG A 18 -4.83 -10.97 11.07
N ALA A 19 -4.33 -9.73 11.00
CA ALA A 19 -4.18 -8.86 12.17
C ALA A 19 -5.56 -8.46 12.75
N LEU A 20 -6.50 -8.08 11.88
CA LEU A 20 -7.83 -7.62 12.29
C LEU A 20 -8.76 -8.75 12.78
N MET A 21 -8.51 -10.00 12.37
CA MET A 21 -9.27 -11.17 12.86
C MET A 21 -8.81 -11.64 14.24
N CYS A 22 -7.63 -11.25 14.71
CA CYS A 22 -7.15 -11.60 16.03
C CYS A 22 -7.77 -10.66 17.07
N PRO A 23 -8.51 -11.14 18.07
CA PRO A 23 -8.95 -10.32 19.19
C PRO A 23 -7.74 -9.72 19.90
N SER A 24 -7.70 -8.38 20.03
CA SER A 24 -6.58 -7.68 20.65
C SER A 24 -7.07 -6.44 21.38
N ASP A 25 -6.46 -6.14 22.53
CA ASP A 25 -6.70 -4.91 23.29
C ASP A 25 -5.84 -3.75 22.76
N LEU A 26 -4.73 -4.08 22.07
CA LEU A 26 -3.80 -3.15 21.45
C LEU A 26 -3.53 -3.57 20.00
N LEU A 27 -3.85 -2.68 19.07
CA LEU A 27 -3.59 -2.85 17.64
C LEU A 27 -2.48 -1.89 17.19
N LEU A 28 -1.42 -2.43 16.62
CA LEU A 28 -0.29 -1.67 16.08
C LEU A 28 -0.30 -1.78 14.56
N LEU A 29 -0.41 -0.65 13.87
CA LEU A 29 -0.45 -0.56 12.41
C LEU A 29 0.68 0.36 11.92
N ASP A 30 1.57 -0.19 11.12
CA ASP A 30 2.67 0.52 10.49
C ASP A 30 2.41 0.60 8.99
N GLU A 31 2.17 1.81 8.48
CA GLU A 31 1.83 2.11 7.09
C GLU A 31 0.74 1.17 6.50
N PRO A 32 -0.43 1.03 7.15
CA PRO A 32 -1.45 0.09 6.70
C PRO A 32 -2.10 0.49 5.37
N THR A 33 -1.96 1.74 4.95
CA THR A 33 -2.51 2.30 3.71
C THR A 33 -1.67 1.95 2.49
N ASN A 34 -0.39 1.60 2.67
CA ASN A 34 0.50 1.28 1.56
C ASN A 34 0.00 0.06 0.78
N HIS A 35 -0.05 0.18 -0.55
CA HIS A 35 -0.51 -0.85 -1.49
C HIS A 35 -2.00 -1.27 -1.35
N LEU A 36 -2.79 -0.59 -0.52
CA LEU A 36 -4.24 -0.76 -0.51
C LEU A 36 -4.85 0.10 -1.61
N ASP A 37 -5.85 -0.44 -2.31
CA ASP A 37 -6.69 0.37 -3.19
C ASP A 37 -7.71 1.17 -2.39
N LEU A 38 -8.31 2.16 -3.04
CA LEU A 38 -9.28 3.05 -2.40
C LEU A 38 -10.45 2.28 -1.76
N ASP A 39 -10.86 1.15 -2.35
CA ASP A 39 -11.91 0.27 -1.83
C ASP A 39 -11.53 -0.30 -0.47
N ALA A 40 -10.32 -0.89 -0.39
CA ALA A 40 -9.82 -1.48 0.84
C ALA A 40 -9.53 -0.42 1.90
N LEU A 41 -9.10 0.78 1.50
CA LEU A 41 -8.84 1.91 2.38
C LEU A 41 -10.14 2.38 3.05
N VAL A 42 -11.20 2.64 2.28
CA VAL A 42 -12.51 3.04 2.78
C VAL A 42 -13.11 1.97 3.72
N TRP A 43 -12.93 0.70 3.36
CA TRP A 43 -13.35 -0.40 4.22
C TRP A 43 -12.57 -0.40 5.54
N LEU A 44 -11.25 -0.24 5.48
CA LEU A 44 -10.37 -0.22 6.65
C LEU A 44 -10.72 0.94 7.60
N GLU A 45 -10.91 2.16 7.07
CA GLU A 45 -11.38 3.32 7.85
C GLU A 45 -12.68 3.03 8.59
N THR A 46 -13.66 2.43 7.86
CA THR A 46 -14.96 2.10 8.44
C THR A 46 -14.84 1.06 9.56
N TRP A 47 -13.92 0.11 9.43
CA TRP A 47 -13.67 -0.93 10.41
C TRP A 47 -12.96 -0.36 11.64
N LEU A 48 -11.87 0.42 11.44
CA LEU A 48 -11.08 1.01 12.52
C LEU A 48 -11.88 2.00 13.36
N LYS A 49 -12.81 2.76 12.77
CA LYS A 49 -13.74 3.63 13.52
C LYS A 49 -14.64 2.88 14.51
N LYS A 50 -14.82 1.58 14.33
CA LYS A 50 -15.63 0.71 15.20
C LYS A 50 -14.78 -0.12 16.17
N TYR A 51 -13.47 -0.01 16.08
CA TYR A 51 -12.57 -0.76 16.94
C TYR A 51 -12.57 -0.16 18.35
N GLU A 52 -12.92 -0.97 19.35
CA GLU A 52 -13.09 -0.53 20.75
C GLU A 52 -11.78 -0.56 21.56
N GLY A 53 -10.73 -1.24 21.06
CA GLY A 53 -9.43 -1.33 21.72
C GLY A 53 -8.55 -0.10 21.52
N THR A 54 -7.35 -0.12 22.11
CA THR A 54 -6.34 0.90 21.88
C THR A 54 -5.63 0.66 20.55
N MET A 55 -5.47 1.71 19.73
CA MET A 55 -4.81 1.62 18.44
C MET A 55 -3.66 2.61 18.35
N ILE A 56 -2.51 2.18 17.82
CA ILE A 56 -1.41 3.05 17.43
C ILE A 56 -1.17 2.84 15.93
N VAL A 57 -1.26 3.93 15.18
CA VAL A 57 -1.11 3.93 13.71
C VAL A 57 0.03 4.85 13.31
N ILE A 58 0.89 4.36 12.42
CA ILE A 58 1.86 5.18 11.69
C ILE A 58 1.38 5.22 10.24
N SER A 59 1.21 6.41 9.68
CA SER A 59 0.84 6.58 8.26
C SER A 59 1.28 7.93 7.74
N HIS A 60 1.56 7.99 6.43
CA HIS A 60 1.78 9.21 5.67
C HIS A 60 0.51 9.70 4.96
N ASP A 61 -0.62 9.03 5.14
CA ASP A 61 -1.92 9.43 4.59
C ASP A 61 -2.66 10.30 5.61
N ARG A 62 -2.75 11.61 5.35
CA ARG A 62 -3.38 12.60 6.23
C ARG A 62 -4.87 12.37 6.39
N GLU A 63 -5.59 12.12 5.28
CA GLU A 63 -7.04 11.90 5.30
C GLU A 63 -7.38 10.65 6.11
N PHE A 64 -6.57 9.60 5.98
CA PHE A 64 -6.72 8.38 6.78
C PHE A 64 -6.48 8.64 8.27
N LEU A 65 -5.39 9.34 8.64
CA LEU A 65 -5.13 9.69 10.05
C LEU A 65 -6.24 10.55 10.63
N ASP A 66 -6.72 11.55 9.89
CA ASP A 66 -7.84 12.40 10.32
C ASP A 66 -9.14 11.63 10.52
N ALA A 67 -9.33 10.58 9.73
CA ALA A 67 -10.52 9.75 9.80
C ALA A 67 -10.56 8.79 10.99
N VAL A 68 -9.37 8.32 11.48
CA VAL A 68 -9.29 7.20 12.43
C VAL A 68 -8.61 7.55 13.76
N THR A 69 -7.98 8.73 13.91
CA THR A 69 -7.23 9.09 15.11
C THR A 69 -7.79 10.32 15.80
N ASP A 70 -7.76 10.30 17.16
CA ASP A 70 -8.17 11.42 18.04
C ASP A 70 -6.98 12.02 18.79
N VAL A 71 -5.82 11.42 18.71
CA VAL A 71 -4.59 11.84 19.38
C VAL A 71 -3.42 11.64 18.44
N THR A 72 -2.57 12.67 18.33
CA THR A 72 -1.33 12.58 17.54
C THR A 72 -0.12 12.58 18.49
N LEU A 73 0.78 11.61 18.28
CA LEU A 73 2.07 11.52 18.96
C LEU A 73 3.17 11.94 17.98
N HIS A 74 3.80 13.07 18.25
CA HIS A 74 4.88 13.61 17.42
C HIS A 74 6.23 13.30 18.06
N ILE A 75 7.12 12.72 17.26
CA ILE A 75 8.50 12.44 17.64
C ILE A 75 9.38 13.55 17.07
N ASP A 76 9.93 14.37 17.93
CA ASP A 76 10.84 15.46 17.56
C ASP A 76 12.04 15.49 18.50
N ALA A 77 13.25 15.64 17.96
CA ALA A 77 14.50 15.67 18.72
C ALA A 77 14.61 14.55 19.79
N ALA A 78 14.22 13.32 19.45
CA ALA A 78 14.17 12.15 20.33
C ALA A 78 13.22 12.31 21.54
N LYS A 79 12.25 13.22 21.47
CA LYS A 79 11.19 13.39 22.45
C LYS A 79 9.84 13.07 21.84
N LEU A 80 8.97 12.48 22.64
CA LEU A 80 7.60 12.20 22.26
C LEU A 80 6.69 13.29 22.85
N VAL A 81 5.99 14.01 21.97
CA VAL A 81 5.03 15.06 22.38
C VAL A 81 3.63 14.62 21.96
N ARG A 82 2.69 14.68 22.91
CA ARG A 82 1.28 14.33 22.68
C ARG A 82 0.46 15.57 22.35
N TYR A 83 -0.26 15.52 21.25
CA TYR A 83 -1.25 16.51 20.85
C TYR A 83 -2.65 15.90 20.88
N GLY A 84 -3.63 16.63 21.40
CA GLY A 84 -5.04 16.21 21.39
C GLY A 84 -5.72 16.63 20.09
N GLY A 85 -6.37 15.70 19.43
CA GLY A 85 -7.03 15.91 18.14
C GLY A 85 -6.41 15.05 17.05
N ASN A 86 -7.05 15.08 15.87
CA ASN A 86 -6.60 14.43 14.67
C ASN A 86 -5.33 15.10 14.08
N TYR A 87 -4.86 14.59 12.96
CA TYR A 87 -3.62 15.05 12.34
C TYR A 87 -3.69 16.53 11.87
N SER A 88 -4.77 16.96 11.25
CA SER A 88 -4.98 18.35 10.82
C SER A 88 -4.92 19.31 12.02
N LYS A 89 -5.56 18.97 13.13
CA LYS A 89 -5.51 19.80 14.34
C LYS A 89 -4.11 19.85 14.96
N PHE A 90 -3.34 18.77 14.84
CA PHE A 90 -1.93 18.78 15.26
C PHE A 90 -1.11 19.75 14.39
N GLU A 91 -1.31 19.76 13.06
CA GLU A 91 -0.62 20.71 12.16
C GLU A 91 -0.91 22.16 12.54
N ASP A 92 -2.19 22.49 12.79
CA ASP A 92 -2.58 23.83 13.23
C ASP A 92 -1.88 24.23 14.53
N MET A 93 -1.91 23.36 15.54
CA MET A 93 -1.25 23.62 16.84
C MET A 93 0.27 23.73 16.70
N ARG A 94 0.88 22.95 15.83
CA ARG A 94 2.31 23.00 15.55
C ARG A 94 2.69 24.31 14.85
N ALA A 95 1.90 24.73 13.84
CA ALA A 95 2.10 26.00 13.14
C ALA A 95 2.03 27.21 14.13
N GLU A 96 1.02 27.23 14.98
CA GLU A 96 0.88 28.27 16.03
C GLU A 96 2.08 28.24 16.97
N GLN A 97 2.52 27.08 17.42
CA GLN A 97 3.67 26.94 18.32
C GLN A 97 4.97 27.42 17.67
N MET A 98 5.16 27.10 16.38
CA MET A 98 6.32 27.56 15.58
C MET A 98 6.32 29.08 15.44
N GLU A 99 5.19 29.69 15.13
CA GLU A 99 5.05 31.14 15.03
C GLU A 99 5.36 31.84 16.35
N LEU A 100 4.82 31.33 17.47
CA LEU A 100 5.13 31.84 18.81
C LEU A 100 6.63 31.74 19.12
N GLN A 101 7.28 30.63 18.81
CA GLN A 101 8.71 30.43 19.04
C GLN A 101 9.55 31.39 18.17
N GLN A 102 9.19 31.55 16.88
CA GLN A 102 9.87 32.47 15.98
C GLN A 102 9.76 33.94 16.47
N ASN A 103 8.57 34.33 16.88
CA ASN A 103 8.32 35.66 17.46
C ASN A 103 9.10 35.87 18.76
N ALA A 104 9.17 34.84 19.62
CA ALA A 104 9.95 34.89 20.86
C ALA A 104 11.46 34.98 20.56
N TYR A 105 11.96 34.24 19.58
CA TYR A 105 13.35 34.31 19.12
C TYR A 105 13.70 35.70 18.58
N ALA A 106 12.88 36.28 17.70
CA ALA A 106 13.09 37.60 17.15
C ALA A 106 13.16 38.69 18.25
N LYS A 107 12.20 38.66 19.18
CA LYS A 107 12.20 39.55 20.36
C LYS A 107 13.45 39.39 21.26
N GLN A 108 13.94 38.13 21.40
CA GLN A 108 15.16 37.87 22.15
C GLN A 108 16.39 38.42 21.43
N GLN A 109 16.49 38.23 20.09
CA GLN A 109 17.60 38.77 19.30
C GLN A 109 17.65 40.32 19.35
N ASP A 110 16.51 41.01 19.27
CA ASP A 110 16.43 42.45 19.42
C ASP A 110 16.90 42.89 20.80
N LYS A 111 16.50 42.17 21.87
CA LYS A 111 16.95 42.44 23.20
C LYS A 111 18.45 42.22 23.39
N ILE A 112 19.00 41.14 22.82
CA ILE A 112 20.44 40.86 22.81
C ILE A 112 21.18 42.00 22.11
N ALA A 113 20.76 42.37 20.88
CA ALA A 113 21.35 43.46 20.12
C ALA A 113 21.34 44.80 20.88
N HIS A 114 20.22 45.13 21.54
CA HIS A 114 20.10 46.31 22.36
C HIS A 114 21.08 46.30 23.58
N LEU A 115 21.18 45.17 24.28
CA LEU A 115 22.13 45.01 25.41
C LEU A 115 23.57 45.11 24.91
N GLN A 116 23.92 44.49 23.78
CA GLN A 116 25.26 44.56 23.18
C GLN A 116 25.62 46.00 22.78
N LYS A 117 24.72 46.73 22.15
CA LYS A 117 24.92 48.14 21.78
C LYS A 117 25.15 49.00 23.03
N PHE A 118 24.38 48.76 24.11
CA PHE A 118 24.56 49.46 25.38
C PHE A 118 25.93 49.16 26.02
N ILE A 119 26.32 47.88 26.09
CA ILE A 119 27.62 47.44 26.62
C ILE A 119 28.74 48.06 25.81
N ALA A 120 28.73 48.02 24.48
CA ALA A 120 29.76 48.57 23.60
C ALA A 120 29.91 50.09 23.83
N ARG A 121 28.80 50.85 23.96
CA ARG A 121 28.80 52.29 24.15
C ARG A 121 29.32 52.74 25.50
N PHE A 122 29.08 51.95 26.58
CA PHE A 122 29.36 52.39 27.96
C PHE A 122 30.46 51.59 28.68
N LYS A 123 31.04 50.54 28.09
CA LYS A 123 32.08 49.72 28.71
C LYS A 123 33.34 50.53 29.09
N ALA A 124 33.70 51.56 28.34
CA ALA A 124 34.86 52.44 28.61
C ALA A 124 34.59 53.64 29.53
N LYS A 125 33.34 53.93 29.95
CA LYS A 125 33.01 55.08 30.80
C LYS A 125 32.96 54.65 32.27
N ALA A 126 33.89 55.14 33.11
CA ALA A 126 34.00 54.79 34.51
C ALA A 126 32.70 55.03 35.32
N SER A 127 31.96 56.08 35.02
CA SER A 127 30.68 56.42 35.69
C SER A 127 29.53 55.42 35.41
N LYS A 128 29.61 54.65 34.31
CA LYS A 128 28.59 53.66 33.91
C LYS A 128 29.10 52.23 33.84
N ALA A 129 30.36 51.97 34.24
CA ALA A 129 30.98 50.65 34.22
C ALA A 129 30.17 49.62 35.01
N LYS A 130 29.66 49.97 36.18
CA LYS A 130 28.81 49.08 37.02
C LYS A 130 27.49 48.69 36.34
N GLN A 131 26.87 49.64 35.56
CA GLN A 131 25.66 49.37 34.78
C GLN A 131 25.96 48.48 33.59
N ALA A 132 27.09 48.72 32.88
CA ALA A 132 27.52 47.86 31.75
C ALA A 132 27.80 46.43 32.24
N GLN A 133 28.48 46.26 33.39
CA GLN A 133 28.74 44.93 34.00
C GLN A 133 27.45 44.20 34.41
N SER A 134 26.44 44.90 34.93
CA SER A 134 25.11 44.35 35.23
C SER A 134 24.42 43.84 33.95
N ARG A 135 24.56 44.55 32.79
CA ARG A 135 24.01 44.15 31.51
C ARG A 135 24.76 42.95 30.89
N VAL A 136 26.05 42.83 31.07
CA VAL A 136 26.82 41.63 30.72
C VAL A 136 26.29 40.42 31.46
N LYS A 137 26.16 40.53 32.81
CA LYS A 137 25.61 39.43 33.61
C LYS A 137 24.16 39.08 33.24
N ALA A 138 23.35 40.03 32.80
CA ALA A 138 22.01 39.75 32.27
C ALA A 138 22.02 39.00 30.94
N LEU A 139 22.98 39.34 30.08
CA LEU A 139 23.19 38.64 28.80
C LEU A 139 23.65 37.19 29.03
N ASP A 140 24.60 36.97 29.97
CA ASP A 140 25.14 35.66 30.30
C ASP A 140 24.11 34.71 30.94
N ARG A 141 23.12 35.29 31.65
CA ARG A 141 22.03 34.52 32.29
C ARG A 141 20.83 34.26 31.39
N MET A 142 20.81 34.86 30.17
CA MET A 142 19.69 34.71 29.25
C MET A 142 19.74 33.32 28.64
N GLU A 143 18.72 32.49 28.92
CA GLU A 143 18.55 31.24 28.17
C GLU A 143 18.37 31.58 26.69
N LYS A 144 19.25 31.02 25.82
CA LYS A 144 19.17 31.23 24.40
C LYS A 144 18.06 30.38 23.80
N ILE A 145 17.05 31.01 23.26
CA ILE A 145 16.04 30.31 22.43
C ILE A 145 16.76 29.86 21.19
N ALA A 146 16.72 28.54 20.90
CA ALA A 146 17.27 28.02 19.67
C ALA A 146 16.50 28.57 18.47
N PRO A 147 17.19 28.97 17.40
CA PRO A 147 16.49 29.29 16.15
C PRO A 147 15.72 28.04 15.71
N LEU A 148 14.51 28.25 15.25
CA LEU A 148 13.83 27.22 14.46
C LEU A 148 14.69 27.01 13.21
N LEU A 149 15.42 25.91 13.20
CA LEU A 149 15.96 25.37 11.97
C LEU A 149 14.73 24.73 11.27
N SER A 150 13.98 25.54 10.50
CA SER A 150 13.13 24.95 9.48
C SER A 150 14.12 24.21 8.56
N GLU A 151 14.05 22.91 8.51
CA GLU A 151 14.62 22.19 7.38
C GLU A 151 14.04 22.90 6.15
N ALA A 152 14.94 23.39 5.27
CA ALA A 152 14.50 24.09 4.07
C ALA A 152 13.53 23.15 3.36
N ASP A 153 12.29 23.62 3.17
CA ASP A 153 11.25 22.83 2.54
C ASP A 153 11.80 22.33 1.20
N PHE A 154 11.83 21.01 1.05
CA PHE A 154 12.27 20.38 -0.20
C PHE A 154 11.28 20.79 -1.29
N THR A 155 11.72 21.52 -2.28
CA THR A 155 10.89 21.91 -3.43
C THR A 155 11.66 21.65 -4.71
N PHE A 156 10.95 21.27 -5.76
CA PHE A 156 11.48 21.12 -7.10
C PHE A 156 10.42 21.50 -8.13
N GLU A 157 10.85 21.84 -9.32
CA GLU A 157 9.96 22.30 -10.39
C GLU A 157 10.22 21.50 -11.67
N PHE A 158 9.17 21.18 -12.40
CA PHE A 158 9.29 20.73 -13.79
C PHE A 158 9.55 21.93 -14.67
N LYS A 159 10.54 21.83 -15.53
CA LYS A 159 10.76 22.87 -16.54
C LYS A 159 9.68 22.83 -17.59
N GLU A 160 9.32 24.01 -18.10
CA GLU A 160 8.36 24.16 -19.19
C GLU A 160 8.69 23.20 -20.36
N PRO A 161 7.70 22.45 -20.85
CA PRO A 161 7.89 21.53 -21.98
C PRO A 161 8.27 22.28 -23.25
N ALA A 162 9.27 21.78 -23.97
CA ALA A 162 9.72 22.41 -25.23
C ALA A 162 8.68 22.30 -26.35
N ASN A 163 7.75 21.35 -26.27
CA ASN A 163 6.72 21.08 -27.28
C ASN A 163 5.52 20.43 -26.64
N LEU A 164 4.31 20.81 -27.05
CA LEU A 164 3.04 20.25 -26.58
C LEU A 164 2.19 19.81 -27.79
N PRO A 165 2.40 18.60 -28.31
CA PRO A 165 1.58 18.11 -29.42
C PRO A 165 0.12 17.95 -29.01
N ASN A 166 -0.82 18.24 -29.92
CA ASN A 166 -2.25 18.08 -29.66
C ASN A 166 -2.92 17.36 -30.84
N PRO A 167 -3.42 16.13 -30.68
CA PRO A 167 -3.40 15.32 -29.46
C PRO A 167 -2.00 14.86 -29.06
N MET A 168 -1.78 14.64 -27.75
CA MET A 168 -0.56 14.01 -27.25
C MET A 168 -0.43 12.58 -27.73
N LEU A 169 -1.53 11.83 -27.57
CA LEU A 169 -1.69 10.48 -28.12
C LEU A 169 -3.16 10.19 -28.40
N SER A 170 -3.39 9.31 -29.38
CA SER A 170 -4.72 8.80 -29.73
C SER A 170 -4.70 7.28 -29.76
N MET A 171 -5.62 6.66 -29.08
CA MET A 171 -5.82 5.21 -29.00
C MET A 171 -7.07 4.84 -29.77
N THR A 172 -6.97 3.91 -30.72
CA THR A 172 -8.09 3.42 -31.53
C THR A 172 -8.23 1.90 -31.38
N GLY A 173 -9.27 1.47 -30.66
CA GLY A 173 -9.58 0.07 -30.42
C GLY A 173 -8.45 -0.71 -29.73
N VAL A 174 -7.65 -0.05 -28.89
CA VAL A 174 -6.46 -0.64 -28.26
C VAL A 174 -6.85 -1.65 -27.19
N SER A 175 -6.23 -2.82 -27.23
CA SER A 175 -6.37 -3.87 -26.20
C SER A 175 -5.05 -4.03 -25.45
N PHE A 176 -5.15 -3.95 -24.11
CA PHE A 176 -4.03 -4.00 -23.19
C PHE A 176 -3.99 -5.33 -22.45
N GLY A 177 -2.80 -5.88 -22.27
CA GLY A 177 -2.63 -7.14 -21.56
C GLY A 177 -1.22 -7.69 -21.69
N TYR A 178 -1.06 -8.97 -21.43
CA TYR A 178 0.24 -9.64 -21.47
C TYR A 178 0.29 -10.66 -22.60
N PRO A 179 1.40 -10.73 -23.34
CA PRO A 179 1.62 -11.79 -24.31
C PRO A 179 1.64 -13.16 -23.63
N ALA A 180 1.44 -14.22 -24.37
CA ALA A 180 1.58 -15.57 -23.82
C ALA A 180 2.99 -15.75 -23.21
N PRO A 181 3.11 -16.42 -22.04
CA PRO A 181 4.42 -16.66 -21.42
C PRO A 181 5.39 -17.34 -22.37
N ALA A 182 6.68 -16.95 -22.34
CA ALA A 182 7.70 -17.58 -23.14
C ALA A 182 7.79 -19.08 -22.82
N GLY A 183 7.68 -19.94 -23.85
CA GLY A 183 7.64 -21.40 -23.69
C GLY A 183 6.24 -22.02 -23.61
N SER A 184 5.18 -21.22 -23.71
CA SER A 184 3.82 -21.76 -23.87
C SER A 184 3.65 -22.46 -25.22
N PRO A 185 2.76 -23.48 -25.32
CA PRO A 185 2.46 -24.14 -26.60
C PRO A 185 2.08 -23.13 -27.69
N GLU A 186 2.49 -23.38 -28.93
CA GLU A 186 2.09 -22.57 -30.08
C GLU A 186 0.56 -22.46 -30.13
N GLY A 187 0.04 -21.23 -30.19
CA GLY A 187 -1.41 -20.95 -30.18
C GLY A 187 -1.99 -20.54 -28.82
N THR A 188 -1.18 -20.43 -27.77
CA THR A 188 -1.67 -19.88 -26.49
C THR A 188 -2.09 -18.41 -26.70
N ALA A 189 -3.37 -18.10 -26.44
CA ALA A 189 -3.90 -16.75 -26.57
C ALA A 189 -3.29 -15.79 -25.53
N PRO A 190 -3.02 -14.52 -25.89
CA PRO A 190 -2.59 -13.50 -24.95
C PRO A 190 -3.69 -13.22 -23.91
N THR A 191 -3.28 -12.84 -22.72
CA THR A 191 -4.22 -12.44 -21.66
C THR A 191 -4.60 -10.98 -21.83
N ILE A 192 -5.79 -10.69 -22.35
CA ILE A 192 -6.33 -9.34 -22.47
C ILE A 192 -6.96 -8.95 -21.13
N ILE A 193 -6.55 -7.80 -20.58
CA ILE A 193 -7.05 -7.25 -19.32
C ILE A 193 -8.04 -6.12 -19.60
N VAL A 194 -7.68 -5.20 -20.49
CA VAL A 194 -8.55 -4.10 -20.91
C VAL A 194 -8.70 -4.16 -22.43
N ASN A 195 -9.93 -4.04 -22.91
CA ASN A 195 -10.26 -4.34 -24.30
C ASN A 195 -10.81 -3.13 -25.05
N LYS A 196 -10.41 -2.95 -26.32
CA LYS A 196 -10.97 -2.00 -27.30
C LYS A 196 -11.14 -0.57 -26.79
N VAL A 197 -10.11 -0.04 -26.15
CA VAL A 197 -10.10 1.36 -25.68
C VAL A 197 -9.90 2.28 -26.87
N SER A 198 -10.82 3.25 -27.02
CA SER A 198 -10.71 4.35 -28.00
C SER A 198 -10.82 5.65 -27.24
N LYS A 199 -9.67 6.30 -27.03
CA LYS A 199 -9.52 7.52 -26.24
C LYS A 199 -8.38 8.38 -26.81
N SER A 200 -8.52 9.69 -26.71
CA SER A 200 -7.43 10.63 -27.03
C SER A 200 -7.04 11.40 -25.78
N VAL A 201 -5.75 11.61 -25.62
CA VAL A 201 -5.18 12.46 -24.56
C VAL A 201 -4.73 13.75 -25.20
N LEU A 202 -5.26 14.88 -24.72
CA LEU A 202 -4.98 16.19 -25.24
C LEU A 202 -3.90 16.91 -24.42
N ALA A 203 -3.28 17.92 -25.02
CA ALA A 203 -2.29 18.74 -24.34
C ALA A 203 -2.91 19.45 -23.12
N GLY A 204 -2.21 19.42 -21.99
CA GLY A 204 -2.62 20.06 -20.74
C GLY A 204 -3.68 19.31 -19.93
N GLN A 205 -4.19 18.15 -20.37
CA GLN A 205 -5.11 17.36 -19.57
C GLN A 205 -4.43 16.77 -18.33
N ARG A 206 -5.19 16.70 -17.23
CA ARG A 206 -4.78 16.14 -15.94
C ARG A 206 -5.73 15.03 -15.54
N ILE A 207 -5.36 13.81 -15.88
CA ILE A 207 -6.22 12.63 -15.83
C ILE A 207 -5.84 11.74 -14.64
N GLY A 208 -6.76 11.57 -13.70
CA GLY A 208 -6.67 10.57 -12.64
C GLY A 208 -7.25 9.23 -13.11
N ILE A 209 -6.51 8.13 -12.92
CA ILE A 209 -6.96 6.79 -13.31
C ILE A 209 -7.45 6.05 -12.07
N LEU A 210 -8.76 5.82 -12.00
CA LEU A 210 -9.45 5.16 -10.90
C LEU A 210 -9.76 3.70 -11.23
N GLY A 211 -9.99 2.88 -10.21
CA GLY A 211 -10.40 1.48 -10.34
C GLY A 211 -9.75 0.59 -9.29
N ALA A 212 -10.37 -0.56 -9.00
CA ALA A 212 -9.86 -1.52 -8.04
C ALA A 212 -8.52 -2.15 -8.47
N ASN A 213 -7.79 -2.74 -7.53
CA ASN A 213 -6.54 -3.44 -7.85
C ASN A 213 -6.81 -4.66 -8.74
N GLY A 214 -5.94 -4.85 -9.74
CA GLY A 214 -6.08 -5.93 -10.72
C GLY A 214 -6.98 -5.63 -11.92
N GLN A 215 -7.61 -4.45 -11.99
CA GLN A 215 -8.46 -4.06 -13.13
C GLN A 215 -7.66 -3.60 -14.37
N GLY A 216 -6.34 -3.46 -14.27
CA GLY A 216 -5.49 -3.14 -15.42
C GLY A 216 -4.99 -1.70 -15.49
N LYS A 217 -5.09 -0.91 -14.41
CA LYS A 217 -4.56 0.47 -14.35
C LYS A 217 -3.08 0.54 -14.76
N SER A 218 -2.22 -0.20 -14.07
CA SER A 218 -0.78 -0.26 -14.39
C SER A 218 -0.51 -0.85 -15.77
N THR A 219 -1.33 -1.79 -16.26
CA THR A 219 -1.19 -2.35 -17.61
C THR A 219 -1.47 -1.29 -18.67
N LEU A 220 -2.51 -0.46 -18.47
CA LEU A 220 -2.83 0.68 -19.33
C LEU A 220 -1.64 1.66 -19.38
N VAL A 221 -1.14 2.11 -18.21
CA VAL A 221 -0.04 3.08 -18.13
C VAL A 221 1.25 2.50 -18.72
N LYS A 222 1.61 1.25 -18.43
CA LYS A 222 2.80 0.56 -18.99
C LYS A 222 2.75 0.47 -20.51
N THR A 223 1.58 0.23 -21.08
CA THR A 223 1.45 0.16 -22.54
C THR A 223 1.58 1.55 -23.19
N ILE A 224 1.02 2.59 -22.56
CA ILE A 224 1.21 3.98 -23.02
C ILE A 224 2.68 4.39 -22.87
N ALA A 225 3.35 3.97 -21.79
CA ALA A 225 4.79 4.20 -21.54
C ALA A 225 5.71 3.41 -22.49
N ARG A 226 5.19 2.49 -23.30
CA ARG A 226 5.93 1.59 -24.20
C ARG A 226 6.71 0.47 -23.49
N ASP A 227 6.48 0.26 -22.20
CA ASP A 227 7.04 -0.89 -21.45
C ASP A 227 6.35 -2.19 -21.82
N LEU A 228 5.09 -2.12 -22.25
CA LEU A 228 4.30 -3.23 -22.78
C LEU A 228 3.83 -2.91 -24.18
N GLN A 229 3.82 -3.93 -25.04
CA GLN A 229 3.22 -3.79 -26.37
C GLN A 229 1.71 -3.98 -26.29
N ALA A 230 0.96 -3.15 -27.03
CA ALA A 230 -0.47 -3.36 -27.21
C ALA A 230 -0.73 -4.70 -27.91
N ILE A 231 -1.75 -5.44 -27.43
CA ILE A 231 -2.14 -6.74 -28.02
C ILE A 231 -2.93 -6.53 -29.32
N GLY A 232 -3.64 -5.40 -29.44
CA GLY A 232 -4.42 -5.05 -30.62
C GLY A 232 -4.78 -3.59 -30.64
N GLY A 233 -5.26 -3.10 -31.78
CA GLY A 233 -5.54 -1.67 -32.00
C GLY A 233 -4.30 -0.87 -32.35
N GLU A 234 -4.43 0.45 -32.40
CA GLU A 234 -3.36 1.38 -32.80
C GLU A 234 -3.24 2.52 -31.81
N ILE A 235 -2.00 2.85 -31.40
CA ILE A 235 -1.65 4.03 -30.64
C ILE A 235 -0.88 4.97 -31.55
N THR A 236 -1.48 6.13 -31.85
CA THR A 236 -0.85 7.19 -32.62
C THR A 236 -0.33 8.27 -31.69
N GLU A 237 0.94 8.60 -31.78
CA GLU A 237 1.61 9.59 -30.93
C GLU A 237 1.75 10.92 -31.63
N GLY A 238 1.60 12.00 -30.87
CA GLY A 238 1.86 13.36 -31.36
C GLY A 238 3.35 13.57 -31.63
N LYS A 239 3.66 14.36 -32.67
CA LYS A 239 5.04 14.63 -33.05
C LYS A 239 5.77 15.41 -31.93
N GLY A 240 6.85 14.86 -31.41
CA GLY A 240 7.62 15.47 -30.32
C GLY A 240 7.13 15.07 -28.93
N LEU A 241 6.31 14.00 -28.84
CA LEU A 241 5.93 13.42 -27.56
C LEU A 241 7.17 12.92 -26.80
N ASN A 242 7.35 13.40 -25.57
CA ASN A 242 8.39 12.97 -24.64
C ASN A 242 7.73 12.51 -23.33
N ILE A 243 7.71 11.22 -23.12
CA ILE A 243 7.04 10.59 -21.98
C ILE A 243 8.02 10.50 -20.82
N GLY A 244 7.64 11.07 -19.66
CA GLY A 244 8.24 10.77 -18.37
C GLY A 244 7.38 9.73 -17.68
N TYR A 245 7.94 8.56 -17.41
CA TYR A 245 7.22 7.48 -16.75
C TYR A 245 7.81 7.21 -15.38
N PHE A 246 6.98 7.25 -14.35
CA PHE A 246 7.29 6.84 -12.99
C PHE A 246 6.52 5.56 -12.67
N ALA A 247 7.21 4.42 -12.71
CA ALA A 247 6.61 3.11 -12.48
C ALA A 247 6.59 2.75 -11.00
N GLN A 248 5.66 1.92 -10.60
CA GLN A 248 5.57 1.38 -9.24
C GLN A 248 6.85 0.63 -8.79
N GLN A 249 7.64 0.08 -9.72
CA GLN A 249 8.87 -0.68 -9.50
C GLN A 249 10.14 0.06 -9.95
N GLU A 250 10.09 1.36 -10.12
CA GLU A 250 11.23 2.15 -10.62
C GLU A 250 12.46 2.12 -9.71
N LEU A 251 12.32 1.76 -8.46
CA LEU A 251 13.47 1.54 -7.58
C LEU A 251 14.36 0.38 -8.07
N ASP A 252 13.79 -0.57 -8.82
CA ASP A 252 14.52 -1.73 -9.37
C ASP A 252 15.37 -1.36 -10.60
N VAL A 253 15.10 -0.22 -11.25
CA VAL A 253 15.88 0.30 -12.37
C VAL A 253 17.22 0.89 -11.91
N LEU A 254 17.29 1.30 -10.64
CA LEU A 254 18.50 1.84 -10.05
C LEU A 254 19.51 0.70 -9.80
N ARG A 255 20.75 0.90 -10.26
CA ARG A 255 21.83 -0.04 -9.99
C ARG A 255 22.39 0.20 -8.59
N PRO A 256 22.32 -0.79 -7.70
CA PRO A 256 22.73 -0.59 -6.29
C PRO A 256 24.19 -0.19 -6.10
N SER A 257 25.06 -0.58 -7.04
CA SER A 257 26.51 -0.27 -7.00
C SER A 257 26.85 1.14 -7.42
N ASP A 258 25.97 1.76 -8.22
CA ASP A 258 26.25 3.06 -8.82
C ASP A 258 25.86 4.20 -7.88
N THR A 259 26.46 5.34 -8.06
CA THR A 259 26.15 6.58 -7.32
C THR A 259 25.06 7.39 -8.05
N PRO A 260 24.38 8.34 -7.39
CA PRO A 260 23.46 9.26 -8.04
C PRO A 260 24.04 9.97 -9.27
N LEU A 261 25.30 10.40 -9.15
CA LEU A 261 25.99 11.07 -10.26
C LEU A 261 26.22 10.14 -11.46
N GLU A 262 26.62 8.89 -11.21
CA GLU A 262 26.82 7.89 -12.29
C GLU A 262 25.52 7.57 -13.01
N HIS A 263 24.39 7.51 -12.28
CA HIS A 263 23.07 7.38 -12.90
C HIS A 263 22.73 8.55 -13.80
N MET A 264 22.99 9.80 -13.36
CA MET A 264 22.77 11.00 -14.17
C MET A 264 23.69 11.01 -15.39
N ILE A 265 24.96 10.67 -15.26
CA ILE A 265 25.91 10.60 -16.39
C ILE A 265 25.46 9.57 -17.43
N ARG A 266 24.97 8.40 -16.97
CA ARG A 266 24.44 7.38 -17.86
C ARG A 266 23.20 7.88 -18.58
N LEU A 267 22.25 8.48 -17.85
CA LEU A 267 21.04 9.07 -18.43
C LEU A 267 21.37 10.09 -19.52
N VAL A 268 22.37 10.95 -19.28
CA VAL A 268 22.87 11.91 -20.29
C VAL A 268 23.40 11.18 -21.52
N LYS A 269 24.19 10.12 -21.37
CA LYS A 269 24.73 9.35 -22.49
C LYS A 269 23.64 8.70 -23.33
N ASP A 270 22.68 8.06 -22.65
CA ASP A 270 21.56 7.36 -23.30
C ASP A 270 20.65 8.35 -24.04
N THR A 271 20.34 9.49 -23.42
CA THR A 271 19.53 10.56 -24.02
C THR A 271 20.24 11.23 -25.21
N THR A 272 21.57 11.40 -25.11
CA THR A 272 22.42 11.92 -26.21
C THR A 272 22.40 10.96 -27.39
N ALA A 273 22.61 9.67 -27.14
CA ALA A 273 22.60 8.64 -28.17
C ALA A 273 21.23 8.54 -28.87
N ALA A 274 20.13 8.78 -28.14
CA ALA A 274 18.78 8.84 -28.67
C ALA A 274 18.43 10.16 -29.40
N GLY A 275 19.34 11.15 -29.41
CA GLY A 275 19.09 12.47 -30.02
C GLY A 275 18.02 13.32 -29.35
N LYS A 276 17.73 13.06 -28.07
CA LYS A 276 16.62 13.68 -27.31
C LYS A 276 17.06 14.83 -26.40
N ILE A 277 18.28 15.33 -26.51
CA ILE A 277 18.74 16.45 -25.69
C ILE A 277 18.14 17.78 -26.20
N ALA A 278 17.40 18.45 -25.34
CA ALA A 278 16.76 19.74 -25.62
C ALA A 278 17.15 20.77 -24.53
N GLY A 279 18.45 21.11 -24.47
CA GLY A 279 18.95 22.16 -23.56
C GLY A 279 19.06 21.74 -22.09
N GLN A 280 19.13 20.41 -21.80
CA GLN A 280 19.42 19.90 -20.47
C GLN A 280 20.91 20.12 -20.10
N ALA A 281 21.17 20.16 -18.80
CA ALA A 281 22.53 20.18 -18.26
C ALA A 281 23.23 18.85 -18.55
N THR A 282 24.42 18.90 -19.18
CA THR A 282 25.20 17.71 -19.56
C THR A 282 26.57 17.65 -18.90
N ARG A 283 27.09 18.78 -18.40
CA ARG A 283 28.37 18.83 -17.72
C ARG A 283 28.26 18.26 -16.30
N GLU A 284 29.26 17.56 -15.86
CA GLU A 284 29.27 16.93 -14.53
C GLU A 284 28.96 17.91 -13.39
N GLN A 285 29.52 19.12 -13.45
CA GLN A 285 29.27 20.13 -12.43
C GLN A 285 27.79 20.59 -12.40
N ASP A 286 27.18 20.72 -13.58
CA ASP A 286 25.77 21.11 -13.68
C ASP A 286 24.87 19.97 -13.19
N LEU A 287 25.25 18.70 -13.44
CA LEU A 287 24.55 17.53 -12.91
C LEU A 287 24.63 17.45 -11.39
N ARG A 288 25.80 17.75 -10.81
CA ARG A 288 25.96 17.85 -9.35
C ARG A 288 25.09 18.94 -8.75
N SER A 289 25.05 20.11 -9.39
CA SER A 289 24.19 21.22 -8.96
C SER A 289 22.72 20.83 -9.04
N PHE A 290 22.33 20.16 -10.11
CA PHE A 290 20.97 19.67 -10.29
C PHE A 290 20.56 18.60 -9.25
N LEU A 291 21.46 17.64 -8.93
CA LEU A 291 21.26 16.69 -7.84
C LEU A 291 21.12 17.41 -6.50
N GLY A 292 21.83 18.51 -6.31
CA GLY A 292 21.71 19.35 -5.11
C GLY A 292 20.31 19.92 -4.90
N THR A 293 19.57 20.26 -5.95
CA THR A 293 18.16 20.71 -5.84
C THR A 293 17.22 19.61 -5.35
N PHE A 294 17.62 18.34 -5.45
CA PHE A 294 16.90 17.18 -4.92
C PHE A 294 17.48 16.68 -3.58
N ASN A 295 18.18 17.56 -2.85
CA ASN A 295 18.83 17.26 -1.58
C ASN A 295 19.92 16.17 -1.63
N PHE A 296 20.52 15.94 -2.83
CA PHE A 296 21.72 15.12 -2.95
C PHE A 296 22.95 16.02 -2.91
N SER A 297 23.50 16.31 -1.74
CA SER A 297 24.64 17.20 -1.55
C SER A 297 25.82 16.51 -0.88
N GLY A 298 27.01 17.07 -1.07
CA GLY A 298 28.23 16.59 -0.40
C GLY A 298 28.56 15.13 -0.72
N ASP A 299 28.65 14.29 0.33
CA ASP A 299 29.02 12.89 0.19
C ASP A 299 27.90 12.00 -0.34
N MET A 300 26.63 12.43 -0.24
CA MET A 300 25.49 11.66 -0.76
C MET A 300 25.58 11.45 -2.27
N VAL A 301 26.13 12.41 -3.01
CA VAL A 301 26.29 12.30 -4.47
C VAL A 301 27.24 11.15 -4.86
N LYS A 302 28.13 10.77 -3.95
CA LYS A 302 29.15 9.71 -4.14
C LYS A 302 28.78 8.41 -3.42
N GLN A 303 27.71 8.39 -2.65
CA GLN A 303 27.24 7.21 -1.92
C GLN A 303 26.60 6.22 -2.88
N ALA A 304 26.86 4.93 -2.71
CA ALA A 304 26.21 3.89 -3.51
C ALA A 304 24.71 3.86 -3.24
N VAL A 305 23.89 3.84 -4.30
CA VAL A 305 22.42 3.85 -4.23
C VAL A 305 21.87 2.68 -3.43
N GLY A 306 22.58 1.54 -3.40
CA GLY A 306 22.19 0.37 -2.62
C GLY A 306 22.01 0.65 -1.13
N SER A 307 22.79 1.58 -0.56
CA SER A 307 22.74 1.95 0.87
C SER A 307 21.73 3.05 1.20
N MET A 308 21.05 3.61 0.19
CA MET A 308 20.06 4.66 0.36
C MET A 308 18.72 4.10 0.82
N SER A 309 17.97 4.91 1.57
CA SER A 309 16.59 4.64 1.94
C SER A 309 15.65 4.59 0.72
N GLY A 310 14.44 4.01 0.88
CA GLY A 310 13.44 3.97 -0.18
C GLY A 310 13.04 5.37 -0.67
N GLY A 311 12.88 6.33 0.25
CA GLY A 311 12.55 7.72 -0.09
C GLY A 311 13.67 8.44 -0.85
N GLU A 312 14.95 8.24 -0.47
CA GLU A 312 16.09 8.79 -1.21
C GLU A 312 16.18 8.23 -2.63
N LYS A 313 15.95 6.92 -2.81
CA LYS A 313 15.89 6.29 -4.13
C LYS A 313 14.76 6.86 -4.98
N ALA A 314 13.58 7.01 -4.42
CA ALA A 314 12.44 7.60 -5.12
C ALA A 314 12.71 9.07 -5.52
N ARG A 315 13.35 9.87 -4.66
CA ARG A 315 13.80 11.23 -5.01
C ARG A 315 14.82 11.24 -6.16
N LEU A 316 15.71 10.25 -6.20
CA LEU A 316 16.68 10.13 -7.30
C LEU A 316 15.96 9.84 -8.63
N VAL A 317 14.99 8.95 -8.62
CA VAL A 317 14.17 8.65 -9.81
C VAL A 317 13.40 9.89 -10.27
N LEU A 318 12.77 10.63 -9.34
CA LEU A 318 12.12 11.90 -9.64
C LEU A 318 13.10 12.91 -10.25
N CYS A 319 14.31 13.04 -9.69
CA CYS A 319 15.37 13.89 -10.22
C CYS A 319 15.72 13.52 -11.67
N MET A 320 15.91 12.23 -11.96
CA MET A 320 16.20 11.73 -13.31
C MET A 320 15.07 12.01 -14.28
N MET A 321 13.82 11.89 -13.85
CA MET A 321 12.63 12.15 -14.66
C MET A 321 12.48 13.66 -14.96
N VAL A 322 12.60 14.52 -13.96
CA VAL A 322 12.52 15.98 -14.13
C VAL A 322 13.61 16.48 -15.07
N TRP A 323 14.82 15.90 -14.99
CA TRP A 323 15.93 16.25 -15.88
C TRP A 323 15.60 15.99 -17.36
N GLN A 324 14.81 14.97 -17.67
CA GLN A 324 14.43 14.59 -19.04
C GLN A 324 13.44 15.57 -19.69
N ARG A 325 12.84 16.51 -18.95
CA ARG A 325 11.85 17.48 -19.42
C ARG A 325 10.70 16.83 -20.20
N PRO A 326 9.94 15.95 -19.60
CA PRO A 326 8.80 15.31 -20.26
C PRO A 326 7.70 16.35 -20.57
N ASN A 327 6.89 16.06 -21.60
CA ASN A 327 5.67 16.80 -21.90
C ASN A 327 4.40 16.00 -21.59
N LEU A 328 4.53 14.67 -21.42
CA LEU A 328 3.53 13.78 -20.86
C LEU A 328 4.12 13.05 -19.67
N LEU A 329 3.55 13.25 -18.50
CA LEU A 329 3.88 12.51 -17.28
C LEU A 329 2.91 11.34 -17.10
N LEU A 330 3.45 10.14 -16.97
CA LEU A 330 2.73 8.94 -16.57
C LEU A 330 3.23 8.53 -15.20
N MET A 331 2.36 8.55 -14.19
CA MET A 331 2.74 8.23 -12.82
C MET A 331 1.89 7.08 -12.29
N ASP A 332 2.54 5.99 -11.90
CA ASP A 332 1.89 4.80 -11.32
C ASP A 332 2.32 4.65 -9.86
N GLU A 333 1.45 5.07 -8.95
CA GLU A 333 1.64 5.08 -7.49
C GLU A 333 2.89 5.84 -7.03
N PRO A 334 3.07 7.13 -7.44
CA PRO A 334 4.30 7.87 -7.17
C PRO A 334 4.53 8.19 -5.69
N THR A 335 3.49 8.16 -4.86
CA THR A 335 3.56 8.46 -3.42
C THR A 335 4.05 7.30 -2.58
N ASN A 336 4.12 6.08 -3.14
CA ASN A 336 4.67 4.94 -2.43
C ASN A 336 6.14 5.18 -2.07
N HIS A 337 6.50 4.94 -0.83
CA HIS A 337 7.84 5.15 -0.26
C HIS A 337 8.31 6.61 -0.14
N LEU A 338 7.49 7.60 -0.49
CA LEU A 338 7.81 9.02 -0.26
C LEU A 338 7.42 9.41 1.17
N ASP A 339 8.29 10.15 1.83
CA ASP A 339 7.97 10.86 3.06
C ASP A 339 7.00 12.03 2.78
N LEU A 340 6.40 12.55 3.83
CA LEU A 340 5.37 13.58 3.72
C LEU A 340 5.88 14.83 3.00
N ALA A 341 7.09 15.30 3.33
CA ALA A 341 7.69 16.48 2.70
C ALA A 341 7.91 16.28 1.20
N THR A 342 8.38 15.10 0.79
CA THR A 342 8.55 14.78 -0.64
C THR A 342 7.21 14.63 -1.36
N ARG A 343 6.15 14.12 -0.71
CA ARG A 343 4.79 14.07 -1.27
C ARG A 343 4.23 15.48 -1.52
N GLU A 344 4.41 16.38 -0.58
CA GLU A 344 3.99 17.79 -0.72
C GLU A 344 4.74 18.49 -1.84
N ALA A 345 6.07 18.33 -1.90
CA ALA A 345 6.88 18.87 -2.98
C ALA A 345 6.44 18.31 -4.35
N LEU A 346 6.11 17.01 -4.43
CA LEU A 346 5.60 16.39 -5.65
C LEU A 346 4.23 17.00 -6.04
N ALA A 347 3.31 17.14 -5.10
CA ALA A 347 2.00 17.74 -5.36
C ALA A 347 2.12 19.18 -5.88
N MET A 348 2.99 20.00 -5.26
CA MET A 348 3.26 21.37 -5.72
C MET A 348 3.86 21.37 -7.12
N ALA A 349 4.89 20.56 -7.36
CA ALA A 349 5.55 20.51 -8.67
C ALA A 349 4.61 20.00 -9.78
N LEU A 350 3.71 19.04 -9.47
CA LEU A 350 2.70 18.57 -10.43
C LEU A 350 1.63 19.62 -10.70
N ASN A 351 1.24 20.44 -9.72
CA ASN A 351 0.30 21.55 -9.94
C ASN A 351 0.87 22.62 -10.87
N GLU A 352 2.17 22.90 -10.77
CA GLU A 352 2.86 23.89 -11.61
C GLU A 352 3.27 23.32 -12.98
N PHE A 353 3.20 22.01 -13.17
CA PHE A 353 3.57 21.38 -14.42
C PHE A 353 2.64 21.77 -15.57
N GLU A 354 3.16 22.37 -16.62
CA GLU A 354 2.41 22.85 -17.80
C GLU A 354 2.16 21.76 -18.86
N GLY A 355 2.66 20.55 -18.65
CA GLY A 355 2.44 19.41 -19.55
C GLY A 355 1.15 18.65 -19.25
N THR A 356 1.01 17.49 -19.88
CA THR A 356 -0.10 16.58 -19.69
C THR A 356 0.25 15.54 -18.62
N LEU A 357 -0.70 15.22 -17.73
CA LEU A 357 -0.52 14.26 -16.65
C LEU A 357 -1.54 13.12 -16.73
N MET A 358 -1.07 11.91 -16.56
CA MET A 358 -1.91 10.74 -16.27
C MET A 358 -1.40 10.10 -14.98
N LEU A 359 -2.24 10.06 -13.95
CA LEU A 359 -1.88 9.67 -12.59
C LEU A 359 -2.71 8.48 -12.11
N VAL A 360 -2.06 7.41 -11.75
CA VAL A 360 -2.63 6.32 -10.95
C VAL A 360 -2.15 6.53 -9.52
N SER A 361 -3.05 6.73 -8.58
CA SER A 361 -2.68 6.88 -7.17
C SER A 361 -3.82 6.43 -6.26
N HIS A 362 -3.46 5.97 -5.07
CA HIS A 362 -4.37 5.73 -3.97
C HIS A 362 -4.37 6.90 -2.97
N ASP A 363 -3.51 7.88 -3.17
CA ASP A 363 -3.45 9.13 -2.41
C ASP A 363 -4.56 10.09 -2.89
N ARG A 364 -5.63 10.19 -2.08
CA ARG A 364 -6.81 11.02 -2.40
C ARG A 364 -6.45 12.51 -2.43
N ALA A 365 -5.59 12.95 -1.51
CA ALA A 365 -5.17 14.35 -1.44
C ALA A 365 -4.41 14.76 -2.70
N LEU A 366 -3.49 13.90 -3.18
CA LEU A 366 -2.77 14.13 -4.42
C LEU A 366 -3.72 14.16 -5.63
N LEU A 367 -4.59 13.15 -5.78
CA LEU A 367 -5.55 13.10 -6.89
C LEU A 367 -6.46 14.34 -6.91
N ARG A 368 -6.98 14.77 -5.76
CA ARG A 368 -7.87 15.93 -5.62
C ARG A 368 -7.16 17.24 -5.94
N SER A 369 -5.87 17.37 -5.60
CA SER A 369 -5.10 18.59 -5.82
C SER A 369 -4.60 18.74 -7.25
N VAL A 370 -4.43 17.64 -8.00
CA VAL A 370 -3.66 17.66 -9.25
C VAL A 370 -4.49 17.27 -10.48
N CYS A 371 -5.58 16.46 -10.31
CA CYS A 371 -6.36 15.95 -11.43
C CYS A 371 -7.67 16.71 -11.62
N ASP A 372 -8.00 17.01 -12.87
CA ASP A 372 -9.25 17.70 -13.27
C ASP A 372 -10.29 16.71 -13.83
N GLU A 373 -9.83 15.59 -14.36
CA GLU A 373 -10.65 14.56 -15.00
C GLU A 373 -10.30 13.17 -14.44
N PHE A 374 -11.28 12.27 -14.41
CA PHE A 374 -11.07 10.90 -13.96
C PHE A 374 -11.47 9.89 -15.03
N TRP A 375 -10.64 8.89 -15.23
CA TRP A 375 -10.94 7.71 -16.03
C TRP A 375 -11.09 6.49 -15.13
N MET A 376 -12.19 5.81 -15.22
CA MET A 376 -12.45 4.59 -14.45
C MET A 376 -12.10 3.36 -15.28
N VAL A 377 -11.16 2.57 -14.78
CA VAL A 377 -10.81 1.25 -15.33
C VAL A 377 -11.59 0.19 -14.57
N SER A 378 -12.59 -0.37 -15.24
CA SER A 378 -13.47 -1.38 -14.64
C SER A 378 -13.96 -2.37 -15.69
N ARG A 379 -14.19 -3.61 -15.30
CA ARG A 379 -14.80 -4.68 -16.14
C ARG A 379 -14.18 -4.81 -17.53
N GLY A 380 -12.87 -4.58 -17.63
CA GLY A 380 -12.13 -4.67 -18.88
C GLY A 380 -12.33 -3.49 -19.85
N GLY A 381 -12.89 -2.37 -19.41
CA GLY A 381 -13.05 -1.12 -20.16
C GLY A 381 -12.40 0.07 -19.48
N VAL A 382 -12.33 1.19 -20.20
CA VAL A 382 -11.91 2.50 -19.70
C VAL A 382 -12.98 3.51 -20.05
N GLU A 383 -13.66 4.06 -19.04
CA GLU A 383 -14.73 5.03 -19.21
C GLU A 383 -14.41 6.33 -18.47
N PRO A 384 -14.89 7.49 -18.94
CA PRO A 384 -14.82 8.72 -18.16
C PRO A 384 -15.66 8.56 -16.89
N PHE A 385 -15.20 9.09 -15.78
CA PHE A 385 -15.95 9.15 -14.54
C PHE A 385 -16.40 10.59 -14.32
N ASP A 386 -17.71 10.82 -14.44
CA ASP A 386 -18.34 12.12 -14.23
C ASP A 386 -18.63 12.29 -12.73
N GLY A 387 -17.74 12.92 -12.01
CA GLY A 387 -17.84 13.14 -10.57
C GLY A 387 -16.49 13.41 -9.93
N ASP A 388 -16.52 13.77 -8.66
CA ASP A 388 -15.32 13.96 -7.84
C ASP A 388 -14.93 12.67 -7.09
N LEU A 389 -13.88 12.74 -6.28
CA LEU A 389 -13.42 11.58 -5.48
C LEU A 389 -14.42 11.19 -4.38
N ASP A 390 -15.26 12.13 -3.91
CA ASP A 390 -16.29 11.83 -2.92
C ASP A 390 -17.44 11.06 -3.58
N ASP A 391 -17.76 11.39 -4.84
CA ASP A 391 -18.70 10.61 -5.68
C ASP A 391 -18.15 9.21 -5.97
N TYR A 392 -16.84 9.12 -6.24
CA TYR A 392 -16.18 7.82 -6.42
C TYR A 392 -16.23 6.98 -5.15
N GLN A 393 -16.01 7.57 -3.98
CA GLN A 393 -16.14 6.87 -2.70
C GLN A 393 -17.56 6.34 -2.48
N ARG A 394 -18.59 7.14 -2.81
CA ARG A 394 -20.02 6.70 -2.76
C ARG A 394 -20.26 5.55 -3.72
N TYR A 395 -19.79 5.67 -4.95
CA TYR A 395 -19.87 4.60 -5.95
C TYR A 395 -19.26 3.29 -5.43
N LEU A 396 -18.06 3.33 -4.80
CA LEU A 396 -17.42 2.16 -4.22
C LEU A 396 -18.25 1.51 -3.11
N LEU A 397 -18.80 2.33 -2.21
CA LEU A 397 -19.65 1.84 -1.12
C LEU A 397 -20.93 1.17 -1.65
N ASP A 398 -21.53 1.73 -2.69
CA ASP A 398 -22.73 1.17 -3.32
C ASP A 398 -22.42 -0.12 -4.09
N GLU A 399 -21.28 -0.18 -4.80
CA GLU A 399 -20.85 -1.40 -5.48
C GLU A 399 -20.52 -2.52 -4.48
N ALA A 400 -19.87 -2.19 -3.36
CA ALA A 400 -19.62 -3.15 -2.28
C ALA A 400 -20.92 -3.67 -1.64
N ARG A 401 -21.94 -2.82 -1.51
CA ARG A 401 -23.29 -3.26 -1.06
C ARG A 401 -23.92 -4.20 -2.06
N ARG A 402 -23.93 -3.85 -3.35
CA ARG A 402 -24.48 -4.68 -4.43
C ARG A 402 -23.80 -6.05 -4.48
N GLN A 403 -22.47 -6.10 -4.37
CA GLN A 403 -21.73 -7.36 -4.33
C GLN A 403 -22.09 -8.22 -3.12
N ARG A 404 -22.24 -7.63 -1.93
CA ARG A 404 -22.70 -8.34 -0.72
C ARG A 404 -24.09 -8.90 -0.88
N ASP A 405 -25.01 -8.14 -1.46
CA ASP A 405 -26.38 -8.57 -1.69
C ASP A 405 -26.44 -9.68 -2.74
N ALA A 406 -25.68 -9.57 -3.82
CA ALA A 406 -25.54 -10.64 -4.82
C ALA A 406 -24.94 -11.94 -4.23
N ILE A 407 -23.94 -11.85 -3.35
CA ILE A 407 -23.38 -13.01 -2.64
C ILE A 407 -24.43 -13.63 -1.71
N LYS A 408 -25.20 -12.83 -0.98
CA LYS A 408 -26.29 -13.32 -0.12
C LYS A 408 -27.38 -14.00 -0.93
N GLU A 409 -27.78 -13.42 -2.07
CA GLU A 409 -28.76 -14.03 -2.96
C GLU A 409 -28.24 -15.34 -3.56
N ALA A 410 -26.99 -15.37 -4.03
CA ALA A 410 -26.36 -16.58 -4.54
C ALA A 410 -26.26 -17.68 -3.46
N SER A 411 -25.85 -17.32 -2.24
CA SER A 411 -25.78 -18.27 -1.13
C SER A 411 -27.17 -18.78 -0.71
N SER A 412 -28.18 -17.90 -0.72
CA SER A 412 -29.57 -18.30 -0.42
C SER A 412 -30.17 -19.19 -1.52
N ALA A 413 -29.83 -18.91 -2.79
CA ALA A 413 -30.24 -19.74 -3.91
C ALA A 413 -29.55 -21.12 -3.90
N ALA A 414 -28.25 -21.15 -3.58
CA ALA A 414 -27.52 -22.41 -3.39
C ALA A 414 -28.09 -23.24 -2.24
N ALA A 415 -28.37 -22.62 -1.09
CA ALA A 415 -29.00 -23.31 0.05
C ALA A 415 -30.42 -23.81 -0.27
N LYS A 416 -31.20 -23.05 -1.09
CA LYS A 416 -32.51 -23.51 -1.58
C LYS A 416 -32.38 -24.66 -2.57
N ALA A 417 -31.38 -24.62 -3.47
CA ALA A 417 -31.10 -25.71 -4.41
C ALA A 417 -30.66 -26.99 -3.68
N GLU A 418 -29.79 -26.88 -2.68
CA GLU A 418 -29.37 -27.99 -1.82
C GLU A 418 -30.56 -28.60 -1.05
N ARG A 419 -31.40 -27.78 -0.43
CA ARG A 419 -32.63 -28.23 0.24
C ARG A 419 -33.59 -28.93 -0.71
N LYS A 420 -33.70 -28.42 -1.96
CA LYS A 420 -34.55 -29.05 -2.99
C LYS A 420 -33.96 -30.41 -3.44
N LEU A 421 -32.65 -30.50 -3.60
CA LEU A 421 -31.94 -31.74 -3.93
C LEU A 421 -32.08 -32.75 -2.80
N GLN A 422 -31.95 -32.34 -1.54
CA GLN A 422 -32.17 -33.19 -0.36
C GLN A 422 -33.63 -33.62 -0.25
N ALA A 423 -34.59 -32.74 -0.56
CA ALA A 423 -35.99 -33.10 -0.56
C ALA A 423 -36.35 -34.09 -1.69
N GLU A 424 -35.76 -33.93 -2.88
CA GLU A 424 -35.92 -34.88 -3.99
C GLU A 424 -35.25 -36.24 -3.73
N THR A 425 -34.07 -36.25 -3.07
CA THR A 425 -33.42 -37.48 -2.63
C THR A 425 -34.19 -38.20 -1.53
N VAL A 426 -34.77 -37.47 -0.59
CA VAL A 426 -35.67 -38.04 0.46
C VAL A 426 -36.98 -38.53 -0.17
N ALA A 427 -37.56 -37.82 -1.16
CA ALA A 427 -38.75 -38.28 -1.87
C ALA A 427 -38.49 -39.48 -2.78
N ALA A 428 -37.29 -39.56 -3.38
CA ALA A 428 -36.86 -40.78 -4.11
C ALA A 428 -36.61 -41.96 -3.19
N ALA A 429 -36.02 -41.73 -2.00
CA ALA A 429 -35.81 -42.77 -0.96
C ALA A 429 -37.13 -43.28 -0.37
N THR A 430 -38.16 -42.41 -0.27
CA THR A 430 -39.51 -42.85 0.18
C THR A 430 -40.28 -43.66 -0.86
N LYS A 431 -40.00 -43.48 -2.15
CA LYS A 431 -40.57 -44.30 -3.22
C LYS A 431 -39.91 -45.66 -3.42
N ALA A 432 -38.65 -45.84 -2.93
CA ALA A 432 -37.90 -47.07 -3.02
C ALA A 432 -38.12 -48.02 -1.83
N LYS A 433 -38.93 -47.66 -0.81
CA LYS A 433 -39.19 -48.43 0.42
C LYS A 433 -40.23 -49.54 0.32
N ASN A 434 -40.45 -50.12 -0.87
CA ASN A 434 -41.36 -51.28 -1.03
C ASN A 434 -40.66 -52.50 -1.63
N LYS A 435 -39.46 -52.89 -1.13
CA LYS A 435 -38.90 -54.24 -1.27
C LYS A 435 -37.99 -54.54 -0.06
N PRO A 436 -38.18 -55.66 0.65
CA PRO A 436 -37.31 -55.99 1.79
C PRO A 436 -35.97 -56.51 1.28
N ALA A 437 -34.88 -55.84 1.54
CA ALA A 437 -33.51 -56.28 1.31
C ALA A 437 -32.78 -56.47 2.67
N PRO A 438 -31.71 -57.29 2.73
CA PRO A 438 -31.13 -57.84 3.99
C PRO A 438 -30.24 -56.83 4.75
N THR A 439 -30.65 -55.58 4.81
CA THR A 439 -29.87 -54.48 5.44
C THR A 439 -29.92 -54.48 6.97
N GLY A 440 -30.78 -55.30 7.62
CA GLY A 440 -30.91 -55.35 9.05
C GLY A 440 -29.70 -55.98 9.76
N SER A 441 -29.00 -56.95 9.14
CA SER A 441 -27.83 -57.60 9.72
C SER A 441 -26.57 -56.71 9.61
N LEU A 442 -26.42 -55.95 8.51
CA LEU A 442 -25.31 -55.04 8.32
C LEU A 442 -25.38 -53.84 9.27
N ARG A 443 -26.58 -53.27 9.47
CA ARG A 443 -26.78 -52.19 10.46
C ARG A 443 -26.48 -52.64 11.90
N ARG A 444 -26.80 -53.88 12.24
CA ARG A 444 -26.53 -54.42 13.58
C ARG A 444 -25.02 -54.59 13.80
N LYS A 445 -24.29 -55.10 12.80
CA LYS A 445 -22.83 -55.24 12.85
C LYS A 445 -22.13 -53.84 12.92
N LEU A 446 -22.60 -52.84 12.18
CA LEU A 446 -22.07 -51.49 12.22
C LEU A 446 -22.27 -50.88 13.63
N GLN A 447 -23.44 -51.05 14.22
CA GLN A 447 -23.76 -50.56 15.56
C GLN A 447 -22.92 -51.26 16.66
N ASP A 448 -22.61 -52.55 16.50
CA ASP A 448 -21.72 -53.30 17.42
C ASP A 448 -20.27 -52.79 17.31
N VAL A 449 -19.77 -52.48 16.10
CA VAL A 449 -18.44 -51.89 15.89
C VAL A 449 -18.36 -50.51 16.50
N GLU A 450 -19.34 -49.63 16.25
CA GLU A 450 -19.42 -48.27 16.84
C GLU A 450 -19.44 -48.31 18.38
N ALA A 451 -20.22 -49.22 18.98
CA ALA A 451 -20.28 -49.39 20.43
C ALA A 451 -18.91 -49.83 21.00
N ARG A 452 -18.20 -50.72 20.28
CA ARG A 452 -16.87 -51.15 20.68
C ARG A 452 -15.83 -50.07 20.57
N MET A 453 -15.84 -49.30 19.48
CA MET A 453 -14.96 -48.11 19.29
C MET A 453 -15.19 -47.06 20.40
N ALA A 454 -16.43 -46.80 20.77
CA ALA A 454 -16.75 -45.86 21.85
C ALA A 454 -16.17 -46.31 23.20
N THR A 455 -16.23 -47.61 23.51
CA THR A 455 -15.65 -48.12 24.74
C THR A 455 -14.13 -48.08 24.77
N LEU A 456 -13.46 -48.36 23.63
CA LEU A 456 -12.00 -48.29 23.53
C LEU A 456 -11.50 -46.85 23.54
N ASN A 457 -12.21 -45.91 22.96
CA ASN A 457 -11.88 -44.46 23.03
C ASN A 457 -11.96 -43.96 24.49
N THR A 458 -12.94 -44.36 25.27
CA THR A 458 -13.00 -43.99 26.69
C THR A 458 -11.90 -44.66 27.52
N GLU A 459 -11.54 -45.93 27.22
CA GLU A 459 -10.40 -46.62 27.84
C GLU A 459 -9.06 -45.92 27.46
N GLY A 460 -8.86 -45.56 26.19
CA GLY A 460 -7.69 -44.84 25.71
C GLY A 460 -7.51 -43.50 26.42
N ALA A 461 -8.57 -42.68 26.48
CA ALA A 461 -8.54 -41.40 27.18
C ALA A 461 -8.22 -41.51 28.68
N THR A 462 -8.74 -42.57 29.36
CA THR A 462 -8.41 -42.79 30.76
C THR A 462 -6.96 -43.21 30.97
N LEU A 463 -6.43 -44.08 30.10
CA LEU A 463 -5.03 -44.51 30.14
C LEU A 463 -4.07 -43.37 29.84
N GLU A 464 -4.38 -42.50 28.84
CA GLU A 464 -3.63 -41.30 28.56
C GLU A 464 -3.61 -40.34 29.75
N GLY A 465 -4.77 -40.10 30.36
CA GLY A 465 -4.88 -39.26 31.55
C GLY A 465 -4.06 -39.76 32.74
N HIS A 466 -3.95 -41.10 32.91
CA HIS A 466 -3.13 -41.73 33.95
C HIS A 466 -1.62 -41.62 33.62
N LEU A 467 -1.24 -41.79 32.35
CA LEU A 467 0.15 -41.73 31.92
C LEU A 467 0.73 -40.30 31.95
N CYS A 468 -0.11 -39.27 31.89
CA CYS A 468 0.31 -37.85 31.96
C CYS A 468 0.48 -37.34 33.40
N GLN A 469 0.26 -38.14 34.46
CA GLN A 469 0.44 -37.70 35.84
C GLN A 469 1.92 -37.65 36.23
N SER A 470 2.30 -36.66 37.00
CA SER A 470 3.65 -36.50 37.58
C SER A 470 3.58 -36.61 39.11
N PRO A 471 4.26 -37.59 39.76
CA PRO A 471 5.19 -38.58 39.22
C PRO A 471 4.48 -39.74 38.47
N PRO A 472 5.21 -40.40 37.52
CA PRO A 472 4.59 -41.47 36.72
C PRO A 472 4.15 -42.66 37.60
N PRO A 473 3.00 -43.30 37.28
CA PRO A 473 2.46 -44.41 38.07
C PRO A 473 3.42 -45.62 38.07
N ALA A 474 3.38 -46.41 39.15
CA ALA A 474 4.24 -47.59 39.33
C ALA A 474 4.11 -48.61 38.17
N ASP A 475 2.97 -48.63 37.49
CA ASP A 475 2.63 -49.53 36.38
C ASP A 475 2.74 -48.90 34.99
N PHE A 476 3.56 -47.85 34.83
CA PHE A 476 3.72 -47.08 33.56
C PHE A 476 3.95 -47.98 32.34
N ALA A 477 4.83 -48.97 32.46
CA ALA A 477 5.16 -49.89 31.36
C ALA A 477 3.97 -50.78 30.92
N SER A 478 3.15 -51.24 31.87
CA SER A 478 1.96 -52.06 31.57
C SER A 478 0.83 -51.21 30.97
N GLN A 479 0.61 -50.00 31.48
CA GLN A 479 -0.40 -49.08 30.98
C GLN A 479 -0.06 -48.55 29.58
N SER A 480 1.22 -48.25 29.30
CA SER A 480 1.71 -47.88 27.99
C SER A 480 1.54 -49.00 26.95
N LYS A 481 1.81 -50.27 27.37
CA LYS A 481 1.59 -51.44 26.51
C LYS A 481 0.11 -51.65 26.22
N ARG A 482 -0.76 -51.40 27.22
CA ARG A 482 -2.23 -51.51 27.05
C ARG A 482 -2.75 -50.40 26.13
N LEU A 483 -2.29 -49.17 26.28
CA LEU A 483 -2.67 -48.04 25.40
C LEU A 483 -2.30 -48.32 23.93
N LYS A 484 -1.11 -48.91 23.69
CA LYS A 484 -0.71 -49.32 22.35
C LYS A 484 -1.65 -50.36 21.76
N ALA A 485 -2.04 -51.39 22.56
CA ALA A 485 -2.97 -52.42 22.13
C ALA A 485 -4.39 -51.86 21.86
N VAL A 486 -4.84 -50.87 22.65
CA VAL A 486 -6.12 -50.17 22.43
C VAL A 486 -6.10 -49.38 21.12
N ASN A 487 -5.00 -48.69 20.80
CA ASN A 487 -4.86 -47.94 19.55
C ASN A 487 -4.80 -48.87 18.33
N GLU A 488 -4.11 -50.03 18.42
CA GLU A 488 -4.08 -51.03 17.36
C GLU A 488 -5.48 -51.65 17.12
N GLU A 489 -6.25 -51.96 18.20
CA GLU A 489 -7.62 -52.46 18.11
C GLU A 489 -8.57 -51.40 17.51
N LEU A 490 -8.43 -50.13 17.87
CA LEU A 490 -9.19 -49.02 17.31
C LEU A 490 -8.95 -48.89 15.80
N GLN A 491 -7.71 -48.95 15.34
CA GLN A 491 -7.39 -48.87 13.92
C GLN A 491 -8.03 -50.01 13.11
N MET A 492 -8.01 -51.23 13.62
CA MET A 492 -8.68 -52.37 12.97
C MET A 492 -10.21 -52.21 12.92
N LEU A 493 -10.80 -51.64 13.98
CA LEU A 493 -12.25 -51.40 14.02
C LEU A 493 -12.66 -50.25 13.10
N GLU A 494 -11.82 -49.23 12.90
CA GLU A 494 -12.03 -48.16 11.93
C GLU A 494 -12.04 -48.71 10.49
N GLU A 495 -11.12 -49.63 10.15
CA GLU A 495 -11.10 -50.28 8.85
C GLU A 495 -12.38 -51.14 8.64
N GLN A 496 -12.81 -51.91 9.66
CA GLN A 496 -14.04 -52.68 9.59
C GLN A 496 -15.29 -51.80 9.50
N TRP A 497 -15.31 -50.68 10.21
CA TRP A 497 -16.39 -49.71 10.13
C TRP A 497 -16.50 -49.11 8.70
N LEU A 498 -15.36 -48.81 8.07
CA LEU A 498 -15.31 -48.29 6.71
C LEU A 498 -15.81 -49.29 5.67
N GLU A 499 -15.43 -50.58 5.81
CA GLU A 499 -15.91 -51.67 4.94
C GLU A 499 -17.43 -51.87 5.10
N LEU A 500 -17.94 -51.98 6.34
CA LEU A 500 -19.36 -52.18 6.60
C LEU A 500 -20.20 -50.95 6.20
N SER A 501 -19.66 -49.75 6.31
CA SER A 501 -20.29 -48.50 5.84
C SER A 501 -20.43 -48.47 4.33
N THR A 502 -19.35 -48.84 3.60
CA THR A 502 -19.39 -48.92 2.12
C THR A 502 -20.29 -50.04 1.62
N GLU A 503 -20.33 -51.19 2.29
CA GLU A 503 -21.28 -52.29 1.98
C GLU A 503 -22.74 -51.85 2.24
N LEU A 504 -22.98 -51.09 3.31
CA LEU A 504 -24.32 -50.59 3.65
C LEU A 504 -24.78 -49.52 2.63
N GLU A 505 -23.87 -48.64 2.18
CA GLU A 505 -24.16 -47.67 1.13
C GLU A 505 -24.41 -48.33 -0.23
N ALA A 506 -23.67 -49.40 -0.55
CA ALA A 506 -23.88 -50.16 -1.79
C ALA A 506 -25.17 -50.99 -1.78
N ALA A 507 -25.70 -51.33 -0.57
CA ALA A 507 -26.92 -52.11 -0.39
C ALA A 507 -28.17 -51.22 -0.17
N THR A 508 -28.00 -49.89 -0.09
CA THR A 508 -29.08 -48.92 0.09
C THR A 508 -29.40 -48.21 -1.22
#